data_e2e5752d3fa66cf7734ef2c7767e2c04
#
_entry.id   e2e5752d3fa66cf7734ef2c7767e2c04
#
_cell.length_a   1.000
_cell.length_b   1.000
_cell.length_c   1.000
_cell.angle_alpha   90.00
_cell.angle_beta   90.00
_cell.angle_gamma   90.00
#
_symmetry.space_group_name_H-M   'P 1'
#
loop_
_entity.id
_entity.type
_entity.pdbx_description
1 polymer ?
#
loop_
_entity_poly.entity_id
_entity_poly.type
_entity_poly.pdbx_seq_one_letter_code
_entity_poly.pdbx_strand_id
1 'polypeptide(L)' 'MFGLFGGKSEKEKLQKQYEKLTKEAFKLSHTNRKAADEKTMEAEKVMKKLEELDK' A
#
# COMPACT_ATOMS: atom_id res chain seq x y z
N MET A 1 23.97 0.47 1.79
CA MET A 1 23.93 -0.38 1.58
C MET A 1 22.86 -0.77 1.43
N PHE A 2 22.42 -0.88 2.01
CA PHE A 2 21.43 -1.19 1.90
C PHE A 2 20.64 -0.32 1.22
N GLY A 3 20.76 0.91 1.05
CA GLY A 3 19.98 1.83 0.43
C GLY A 3 19.69 1.50 -0.98
N LEU A 4 20.65 0.97 -1.65
CA LEU A 4 20.51 0.64 -3.00
C LEU A 4 19.55 -0.43 -3.25
N PHE A 5 19.76 -1.54 -2.59
CA PHE A 5 18.90 -2.62 -2.80
C PHE A 5 17.61 -2.37 -2.16
N GLY A 6 17.64 -1.83 -0.98
CA GLY A 6 16.47 -1.63 -0.19
C GLY A 6 15.48 -0.72 -0.87
N GLY A 7 15.99 0.31 -1.50
CA GLY A 7 15.10 1.27 -2.14
C GLY A 7 14.25 0.66 -3.21
N LYS A 8 14.85 -0.09 -4.07
CA LYS A 8 14.13 -0.66 -5.18
C LYS A 8 13.19 -1.76 -4.71
N SER A 9 13.71 -2.63 -3.87
CA SER A 9 12.89 -3.72 -3.38
C SER A 9 11.73 -3.21 -2.58
N GLU A 10 11.97 -2.22 -1.75
CA GLU A 10 10.92 -1.69 -0.93
C GLU A 10 9.83 -1.05 -1.77
N LYS A 11 10.23 -0.36 -2.81
CA LYS A 11 9.25 0.26 -3.67
C LYS A 11 8.33 -0.77 -4.29
N GLU A 12 8.90 -1.84 -4.79
CA GLU A 12 8.11 -2.90 -5.38
C GLU A 12 7.19 -3.55 -4.36
N LYS A 13 7.71 -3.80 -3.17
CA LYS A 13 6.90 -4.39 -2.13
C LYS A 13 5.74 -3.48 -1.77
N LEU A 14 6.03 -2.20 -1.61
CA LEU A 14 4.99 -1.25 -1.25
C LEU A 14 3.95 -1.13 -2.34
N GLN A 15 4.38 -1.15 -3.59
CA GLN A 15 3.43 -1.09 -4.69
C GLN A 15 2.50 -2.30 -4.68
N LYS A 16 3.06 -3.46 -4.45
CA LYS A 16 2.24 -4.67 -4.39
C LYS A 16 1.29 -4.61 -3.21
N GLN A 17 1.78 -4.12 -2.08
CA GLN A 17 0.92 -3.99 -0.91
C GLN A 17 -0.21 -3.02 -1.19
N TYR A 18 0.11 -1.91 -1.84
CA TYR A 18 -0.90 -0.92 -2.17
C TYR A 18 -1.97 -1.52 -3.06
N GLU A 19 -1.55 -2.23 -4.09
CA GLU A 19 -2.50 -2.85 -5.00
C GLU A 19 -3.37 -3.87 -4.28
N LYS A 20 -2.74 -4.67 -3.42
CA LYS A 20 -3.48 -5.68 -2.68
C LYS A 20 -4.50 -5.03 -1.75
N LEU A 21 -4.06 -4.00 -1.04
CA LEU A 21 -4.94 -3.33 -0.10
C LEU A 21 -6.11 -2.65 -0.82
N THR A 22 -5.84 -2.03 -1.95
CA THR A 22 -6.92 -1.37 -2.68
C THR A 22 -7.90 -2.40 -3.25
N LYS A 23 -7.40 -3.53 -3.71
CA LYS A 23 -8.28 -4.58 -4.20
C LYS A 23 -9.15 -5.12 -3.09
N GLU A 24 -8.54 -5.36 -1.93
CA GLU A 24 -9.29 -5.87 -0.81
C GLU A 24 -10.32 -4.84 -0.33
N ALA A 25 -9.91 -3.56 -0.32
CA ALA A 25 -10.84 -2.53 0.07
C ALA A 25 -12.04 -2.48 -0.87
N PHE A 26 -11.76 -2.65 -2.15
CA PHE A 26 -12.84 -2.64 -3.13
C PHE A 26 -13.80 -3.80 -2.90
N LYS A 27 -13.26 -4.97 -2.66
CA LYS A 27 -14.11 -6.13 -2.39
C LYS A 27 -14.91 -5.94 -1.12
N LEU A 28 -14.25 -5.47 -0.08
CA LEU A 28 -14.92 -5.30 1.20
C LEU A 28 -15.95 -4.19 1.16
N SER A 29 -15.80 -3.24 0.28
CA SER A 29 -16.76 -2.15 0.21
C SER A 29 -18.15 -2.63 -0.13
N HIS A 30 -18.25 -3.81 -0.72
CA HIS A 30 -19.55 -4.39 -1.03
C HIS A 30 -20.15 -5.16 0.12
N THR A 31 -19.30 -5.69 0.98
CA THR A 31 -19.78 -6.53 2.07
C THR A 31 -19.53 -5.93 3.43
N ASN A 32 -18.37 -5.29 3.61
CA ASN A 32 -18.03 -4.74 4.91
C ASN A 32 -17.33 -3.41 4.74
N ARG A 33 -18.10 -2.35 4.82
CA ARG A 33 -17.56 -1.02 4.60
C ARG A 33 -16.52 -0.63 5.62
N LYS A 34 -16.74 -1.05 6.86
CA LYS A 34 -15.82 -0.72 7.92
C LYS A 34 -14.44 -1.29 7.64
N ALA A 35 -14.41 -2.57 7.26
CA ALA A 35 -13.14 -3.19 6.94
C ALA A 35 -12.52 -2.56 5.70
N ALA A 36 -13.36 -2.17 4.75
CA ALA A 36 -12.87 -1.50 3.54
C ALA A 36 -12.18 -0.20 3.89
N ASP A 37 -12.77 0.56 4.82
CA ASP A 37 -12.16 1.83 5.24
C ASP A 37 -10.80 1.58 5.87
N GLU A 38 -10.69 0.56 6.69
CA GLU A 38 -9.41 0.24 7.31
C GLU A 38 -8.37 -0.12 6.26
N LYS A 39 -8.76 -0.89 5.28
CA LYS A 39 -7.82 -1.25 4.22
C LYS A 39 -7.43 -0.02 3.42
N THR A 40 -8.35 0.87 3.18
CA THR A 40 -8.06 2.09 2.47
C THR A 40 -7.05 2.95 3.23
N MET A 41 -7.22 3.02 4.54
CA MET A 41 -6.28 3.79 5.36
C MET A 41 -4.88 3.20 5.29
N GLU A 42 -4.80 1.87 5.32
CA GLU A 42 -3.50 1.23 5.20
C GLU A 42 -2.88 1.49 3.83
N ALA A 43 -3.72 1.46 2.80
CA ALA A 43 -3.22 1.73 1.46
C ALA A 43 -2.66 3.14 1.37
N GLU A 44 -3.32 4.08 2.03
CA GLU A 44 -2.84 5.46 2.03
C GLU A 44 -1.49 5.58 2.72
N LYS A 45 -1.31 4.84 3.80
CA LYS A 45 -0.01 4.84 4.48
C LYS A 45 1.08 4.29 3.57
N VAL A 46 0.75 3.23 2.84
CA VAL A 46 1.71 2.66 1.90
C VAL A 46 2.03 3.66 0.81
N MET A 47 1.01 4.36 0.32
CA MET A 47 1.23 5.35 -0.71
C MET A 47 2.16 6.46 -0.24
N LYS A 48 1.99 6.87 1.01
CA LYS A 48 2.86 7.88 1.58
C LYS A 48 4.31 7.43 1.59
N LYS A 49 4.52 6.19 1.97
CA LYS A 49 5.87 5.64 1.99
C LYS A 49 6.43 5.59 0.57
N LEU A 50 5.60 5.23 -0.39
CA LEU A 50 6.04 5.21 -1.77
C LEU A 50 6.48 6.59 -2.23
N GLU A 51 5.73 7.60 -1.85
CA GLU A 51 6.07 8.96 -2.23
C GLU A 51 7.40 9.38 -1.62
N GLU A 52 7.63 8.98 -0.39
CA GLU A 52 8.90 9.30 0.25
C GLU A 52 10.07 8.61 -0.43
N LEU A 53 9.86 7.38 -0.84
CA LEU A 53 10.92 6.66 -1.55
C LEU A 53 11.20 7.26 -2.91
N ASP A 54 10.17 7.83 -3.52
CA ASP A 54 10.31 8.38 -4.84
C ASP A 54 11.00 9.74 -4.81
N LYS A 55 11.10 10.37 -3.67
CA LYS A 55 11.81 11.60 -3.53
C LYS A 55 13.32 11.34 -3.51
#